data_6e3dc38d56af02b4ee7337c51f6d2c7b
#
_entry.id   6e3dc38d56af02b4ee7337c51f6d2c7b
#
_cell.length_a   1.000
_cell.length_b   1.000
_cell.length_c   1.000
_cell.angle_alpha   90.00
_cell.angle_beta   90.00
_cell.angle_gamma   90.00
#
_symmetry.space_group_name_H-M   'P 1'
#
loop_
_entity.id
_entity.type
_entity.pdbx_description
1 polymer ?
#
loop_
_entity_poly.entity_id
_entity_poly.type
_entity_poly.pdbx_seq_one_letter_code
_entity_poly.pdbx_strand_id
1 'polypeptide(L)'
;MTTGNLLQGTLARFFSHLTGIVNRNEYTSRLFRFVMGNPLYRGVLILGSGTAVAQLIAIVTAPIITRLYTPADMGILAVYSSVLAIFGVGATLRYEFAYALPRENDDTINLFGLSLILLCITTSAFALILFFGRDLLVNVLDLGAIEQYIWFLLIGFFGMGLYTMLNYWAVRQRDYGRITYTKINQSAGGSVCKILLGVLAFGPVGLIIGHIVSQIAGIGTLARVMWKKDRGNFKVISLGRMKSVAKTYG
;
A
#
# COMPACT_ATOMS: atom_id res chain seq x y z
N MET A 1 11.67 1.29 -19.31
CA MET A 1 12.89 1.89 -18.72
C MET A 1 12.77 3.39 -18.40
N THR A 2 11.71 4.07 -18.80
CA THR A 2 11.67 5.55 -18.90
C THR A 2 10.96 6.32 -17.79
N THR A 3 10.06 5.73 -17.02
CA THR A 3 9.30 6.47 -16.00
C THR A 3 10.01 6.63 -14.65
N GLY A 4 10.86 5.69 -14.26
CA GLY A 4 11.66 5.80 -13.03
C GLY A 4 12.74 6.89 -13.11
N ASN A 5 13.32 7.08 -14.30
CA ASN A 5 14.34 8.10 -14.52
C ASN A 5 13.76 9.52 -14.59
N LEU A 6 12.53 9.69 -15.06
CA LEU A 6 11.87 11.01 -15.12
C LEU A 6 11.52 11.53 -13.72
N LEU A 7 11.05 10.67 -12.84
CA LEU A 7 10.76 11.06 -11.44
C LEU A 7 12.04 11.30 -10.62
N GLN A 8 13.09 10.50 -10.82
CA GLN A 8 14.39 10.78 -10.22
C GLN A 8 14.94 12.11 -10.73
N GLY A 9 14.76 12.43 -12.00
CA GLY A 9 15.15 13.73 -12.57
C GLY A 9 14.32 14.90 -12.02
N THR A 10 13.01 14.71 -11.81
CA THR A 10 12.12 15.75 -11.28
C THR A 10 12.34 15.95 -9.78
N LEU A 11 12.53 14.89 -9.03
CA LEU A 11 12.91 14.96 -7.62
C LEU A 11 14.31 15.57 -7.45
N ALA A 12 15.26 15.23 -8.31
CA ALA A 12 16.60 15.85 -8.30
C ALA A 12 16.53 17.36 -8.59
N ARG A 13 15.67 17.81 -9.51
CA ARG A 13 15.45 19.25 -9.78
C ARG A 13 14.74 19.94 -8.60
N PHE A 14 13.73 19.30 -8.00
CA PHE A 14 13.08 19.83 -6.79
C PHE A 14 14.07 19.95 -5.63
N PHE A 15 14.91 18.95 -5.42
CA PHE A 15 15.99 19.02 -4.43
C PHE A 15 17.08 20.04 -4.79
N SER A 16 17.40 20.25 -6.06
CA SER A 16 18.35 21.29 -6.47
C SER A 16 17.81 22.71 -6.25
N HIS A 17 16.49 22.92 -6.40
CA HIS A 17 15.84 24.19 -6.02
C HIS A 17 15.86 24.41 -4.51
N LEU A 18 15.59 23.36 -3.69
CA LEU A 18 15.72 23.44 -2.24
C LEU A 18 17.17 23.70 -1.81
N THR A 19 18.17 23.14 -2.51
CA THR A 19 19.59 23.44 -2.22
C THR A 19 19.95 24.90 -2.47
N GLY A 20 19.34 25.56 -3.44
CA GLY A 20 19.52 27.02 -3.69
C GLY A 20 19.01 27.87 -2.52
N ILE A 21 17.94 27.44 -1.85
CA ILE A 21 17.36 28.13 -0.70
C ILE A 21 18.17 27.83 0.60
N VAL A 22 18.68 26.61 0.73
CA VAL A 22 19.42 26.12 1.92
C VAL A 22 20.86 26.63 1.98
N ASN A 23 21.42 27.07 0.84
CA ASN A 23 22.82 27.49 0.77
C ASN A 23 23.13 28.85 1.44
N ARG A 24 22.16 29.46 2.12
CA ARG A 24 22.33 30.73 2.85
C ARG A 24 22.93 30.60 4.25
N ASN A 25 23.02 29.36 4.80
CA ASN A 25 23.63 29.12 6.13
C ASN A 25 24.56 27.92 6.08
N GLU A 26 25.78 28.09 6.53
CA GLU A 26 26.85 27.07 6.51
C GLU A 26 26.47 25.79 7.30
N TYR A 27 25.68 25.94 8.36
CA TYR A 27 25.13 24.83 9.16
C TYR A 27 24.15 23.97 8.36
N THR A 28 23.25 24.59 7.59
CA THR A 28 22.25 23.87 6.79
C THR A 28 22.89 23.12 5.63
N SER A 29 23.98 23.66 5.04
CA SER A 29 24.72 23.00 3.96
C SER A 29 25.54 21.79 4.44
N ARG A 30 26.07 21.82 5.67
CA ARG A 30 26.75 20.68 6.30
C ARG A 30 25.76 19.58 6.67
N LEU A 31 24.61 19.95 7.27
CA LEU A 31 23.53 19.01 7.60
C LEU A 31 22.97 18.33 6.33
N PHE A 32 22.76 19.11 5.29
CA PHE A 32 22.27 18.60 4.01
C PHE A 32 23.26 17.63 3.35
N ARG A 33 24.55 17.93 3.34
CA ARG A 33 25.60 17.03 2.83
C ARG A 33 25.69 15.75 3.66
N PHE A 34 25.58 15.84 4.98
CA PHE A 34 25.54 14.67 5.86
C PHE A 34 24.35 13.78 5.59
N VAL A 35 23.16 14.38 5.44
CA VAL A 35 21.90 13.66 5.17
C VAL A 35 21.90 13.04 3.77
N MET A 36 22.37 13.76 2.75
CA MET A 36 22.43 13.25 1.37
C MET A 36 23.58 12.24 1.15
N GLY A 37 24.63 12.31 1.93
CA GLY A 37 25.76 11.37 1.89
C GLY A 37 25.43 10.01 2.49
N ASN A 38 24.41 9.91 3.34
CA ASN A 38 24.04 8.65 3.95
C ASN A 38 22.82 8.03 3.24
N PRO A 39 22.93 6.82 2.67
CA PRO A 39 21.86 6.17 1.90
C PRO A 39 20.57 5.94 2.70
N LEU A 40 20.67 5.80 4.03
CA LEU A 40 19.50 5.63 4.91
C LEU A 40 18.70 6.93 5.00
N TYR A 41 19.33 8.06 5.28
CA TYR A 41 18.64 9.36 5.37
C TYR A 41 18.03 9.77 4.03
N ARG A 42 18.73 9.50 2.93
CA ARG A 42 18.19 9.72 1.58
C ARG A 42 16.92 8.88 1.33
N GLY A 43 16.91 7.61 1.76
CA GLY A 43 15.74 6.74 1.68
C GLY A 43 14.54 7.27 2.47
N VAL A 44 14.79 7.71 3.71
CA VAL A 44 13.76 8.29 4.58
C VAL A 44 13.18 9.58 3.97
N LEU A 45 14.02 10.45 3.42
CA LEU A 45 13.55 11.68 2.76
C LEU A 45 12.71 11.39 1.52
N ILE A 46 13.09 10.42 0.69
CA ILE A 46 12.31 10.02 -0.50
C ILE A 46 10.94 9.49 -0.08
N LEU A 47 10.88 8.61 0.93
CA LEU A 47 9.62 8.07 1.45
C LEU A 47 8.75 9.16 2.09
N GLY A 48 9.37 10.03 2.90
CA GLY A 48 8.69 11.14 3.57
C GLY A 48 8.11 12.14 2.59
N SER A 49 8.89 12.57 1.59
CA SER A 49 8.42 13.50 0.56
C SER A 49 7.28 12.90 -0.28
N GLY A 50 7.37 11.62 -0.64
CA GLY A 50 6.30 10.96 -1.38
C GLY A 50 5.02 10.80 -0.56
N THR A 51 5.15 10.54 0.73
CA THR A 51 3.99 10.49 1.64
C THR A 51 3.37 11.88 1.79
N ALA A 52 4.18 12.93 1.92
CA ALA A 52 3.70 14.31 1.99
C ALA A 52 2.94 14.72 0.70
N VAL A 53 3.47 14.40 -0.49
CA VAL A 53 2.79 14.67 -1.76
C VAL A 53 1.47 13.89 -1.84
N ALA A 54 1.45 12.62 -1.45
CA ALA A 54 0.22 11.82 -1.43
C ALA A 54 -0.85 12.41 -0.48
N GLN A 55 -0.43 12.90 0.69
CA GLN A 55 -1.31 13.58 1.64
C GLN A 55 -1.83 14.93 1.10
N LEU A 56 -0.97 15.72 0.45
CA LEU A 56 -1.39 16.97 -0.20
C LEU A 56 -2.46 16.72 -1.27
N ILE A 57 -2.31 15.68 -2.09
CA ILE A 57 -3.33 15.28 -3.07
C ILE A 57 -4.66 14.97 -2.34
N ALA A 58 -4.62 14.18 -1.26
CA ALA A 58 -5.80 13.83 -0.50
C ALA A 58 -6.49 15.07 0.11
N ILE A 59 -5.72 16.01 0.69
CA ILE A 59 -6.24 17.25 1.29
C ILE A 59 -6.88 18.14 0.21
N VAL A 60 -6.21 18.33 -0.93
CA VAL A 60 -6.72 19.19 -2.01
C VAL A 60 -7.98 18.59 -2.65
N THR A 61 -8.08 17.26 -2.73
CA THR A 61 -9.24 16.60 -3.32
C THR A 61 -10.41 16.43 -2.33
N ALA A 62 -10.15 16.48 -1.03
CA ALA A 62 -11.18 16.31 0.01
C ALA A 62 -12.37 17.26 -0.14
N PRO A 63 -12.21 18.60 -0.36
CA PRO A 63 -13.35 19.51 -0.54
C PRO A 63 -14.20 19.19 -1.77
N ILE A 64 -13.60 18.65 -2.83
CA ILE A 64 -14.32 18.23 -4.03
C ILE A 64 -15.15 16.98 -3.72
N ILE A 65 -14.54 16.00 -3.07
CA ILE A 65 -15.19 14.74 -2.70
C ILE A 65 -16.36 15.00 -1.73
N THR A 66 -16.17 15.84 -0.72
CA THR A 66 -17.24 16.15 0.25
C THR A 66 -18.42 16.92 -0.33
N ARG A 67 -18.28 17.56 -1.49
CA ARG A 67 -19.39 18.18 -2.23
C ARG A 67 -20.14 17.20 -3.12
N LEU A 68 -19.51 16.11 -3.53
CA LEU A 68 -20.08 15.12 -4.42
C LEU A 68 -20.82 14.00 -3.69
N TYR A 69 -20.54 13.80 -2.42
CA TYR A 69 -21.09 12.72 -1.61
C TYR A 69 -21.79 13.25 -0.36
N THR A 70 -22.82 12.54 0.06
CA THR A 70 -23.57 12.89 1.28
C THR A 70 -22.79 12.50 2.54
N PRO A 71 -23.09 13.10 3.70
CA PRO A 71 -22.54 12.67 4.98
C PRO A 71 -22.80 11.17 5.28
N ALA A 72 -23.96 10.64 4.84
CA ALA A 72 -24.30 9.22 4.98
C ALA A 72 -23.35 8.34 4.16
N ASP A 73 -23.02 8.72 2.90
CA ASP A 73 -22.07 8.00 2.06
C ASP A 73 -20.68 7.95 2.71
N MET A 74 -20.26 9.08 3.31
CA MET A 74 -19.00 9.16 4.05
C MET A 74 -19.01 8.26 5.28
N GLY A 75 -20.14 8.17 5.99
CA GLY A 75 -20.33 7.23 7.11
C GLY A 75 -20.16 5.77 6.66
N ILE A 76 -20.75 5.40 5.53
CA ILE A 76 -20.60 4.05 4.94
C ILE A 76 -19.12 3.75 4.62
N LEU A 77 -18.40 4.71 4.02
CA LEU A 77 -16.97 4.55 3.76
C LEU A 77 -16.17 4.42 5.06
N ALA A 78 -16.51 5.19 6.10
CA ALA A 78 -15.84 5.13 7.39
C ALA A 78 -16.00 3.75 8.03
N VAL A 79 -17.21 3.19 8.07
CA VAL A 79 -17.48 1.84 8.57
C VAL A 79 -16.72 0.81 7.73
N TYR A 80 -16.80 0.87 6.40
CA TYR A 80 -16.06 -0.01 5.48
C TYR A 80 -14.55 0.00 5.76
N SER A 81 -13.96 1.18 5.86
CA SER A 81 -12.52 1.32 6.09
C SER A 81 -12.09 0.86 7.48
N SER A 82 -12.92 1.04 8.50
CA SER A 82 -12.67 0.57 9.86
C SER A 82 -12.68 -0.96 9.95
N VAL A 83 -13.68 -1.61 9.34
CA VAL A 83 -13.73 -3.08 9.26
C VAL A 83 -12.49 -3.61 8.53
N LEU A 84 -12.15 -3.01 7.38
CA LEU A 84 -10.99 -3.40 6.60
C LEU A 84 -9.68 -3.21 7.39
N ALA A 85 -9.56 -2.14 8.18
CA ALA A 85 -8.38 -1.89 9.01
C ALA A 85 -8.24 -2.93 10.14
N ILE A 86 -9.35 -3.29 10.80
CA ILE A 86 -9.35 -4.28 11.89
C ILE A 86 -8.92 -5.66 11.37
N PHE A 87 -9.59 -6.16 10.34
CA PHE A 87 -9.29 -7.49 9.80
C PHE A 87 -7.97 -7.52 9.01
N GLY A 88 -7.62 -6.42 8.37
CA GLY A 88 -6.43 -6.29 7.54
C GLY A 88 -5.10 -6.45 8.28
N VAL A 89 -5.10 -6.20 9.60
CA VAL A 89 -3.92 -6.43 10.46
C VAL A 89 -3.46 -7.89 10.40
N GLY A 90 -4.40 -8.84 10.25
CA GLY A 90 -4.12 -10.28 10.20
C GLY A 90 -3.98 -10.85 8.79
N ALA A 91 -4.05 -10.04 7.73
CA ALA A 91 -4.14 -10.53 6.35
C ALA A 91 -3.03 -11.52 5.95
N THR A 92 -1.80 -11.28 6.39
CA THR A 92 -0.62 -12.11 6.09
C THR A 92 0.01 -12.70 7.36
N LEU A 93 -0.70 -12.64 8.51
CA LEU A 93 -0.19 -13.00 9.83
C LEU A 93 1.16 -12.35 10.16
N ARG A 94 1.41 -11.16 9.56
CA ARG A 94 2.62 -10.33 9.76
C ARG A 94 3.93 -10.94 9.25
N TYR A 95 3.90 -12.03 8.47
CA TYR A 95 5.13 -12.62 7.90
C TYR A 95 5.87 -11.69 6.93
N GLU A 96 5.23 -10.65 6.42
CA GLU A 96 5.89 -9.63 5.59
C GLU A 96 7.00 -8.88 6.33
N PHE A 97 6.94 -8.74 7.65
CA PHE A 97 8.01 -8.13 8.44
C PHE A 97 9.29 -8.96 8.43
N ALA A 98 9.15 -10.27 8.30
CA ALA A 98 10.28 -11.17 8.28
C ALA A 98 11.12 -11.08 6.98
N TYR A 99 10.64 -10.41 5.92
CA TYR A 99 11.39 -10.28 4.66
C TYR A 99 12.76 -9.60 4.82
N ALA A 100 12.93 -8.79 5.84
CA ALA A 100 14.18 -8.10 6.11
C ALA A 100 15.24 -8.97 6.83
N LEU A 101 14.84 -10.11 7.42
CA LEU A 101 15.69 -10.94 8.27
C LEU A 101 16.64 -11.87 7.48
N PRO A 102 16.19 -12.60 6.44
CA PRO A 102 17.05 -13.52 5.71
C PRO A 102 18.18 -12.80 4.97
N ARG A 103 19.37 -13.37 5.03
CA ARG A 103 20.52 -12.90 4.23
C ARG A 103 20.42 -13.37 2.77
N GLU A 104 19.84 -14.53 2.54
CA GLU A 104 19.68 -15.13 1.21
C GLU A 104 18.37 -14.68 0.55
N ASN A 105 18.41 -14.47 -0.76
CA ASN A 105 17.22 -14.11 -1.52
C ASN A 105 16.24 -15.28 -1.63
N ASP A 106 16.73 -16.51 -1.64
CA ASP A 106 15.93 -17.72 -1.74
C ASP A 106 14.97 -17.87 -0.57
N ASP A 107 15.44 -17.60 0.65
CA ASP A 107 14.61 -17.64 1.85
C ASP A 107 13.54 -16.55 1.82
N THR A 108 13.89 -15.34 1.33
CA THR A 108 12.93 -14.25 1.19
C THR A 108 11.80 -14.58 0.22
N ILE A 109 12.14 -15.25 -0.89
CA ILE A 109 11.14 -15.67 -1.88
C ILE A 109 10.26 -16.79 -1.34
N ASN A 110 10.80 -17.70 -0.54
CA ASN A 110 10.01 -18.69 0.16
C ASN A 110 9.09 -18.05 1.22
N LEU A 111 9.56 -17.02 1.95
CA LEU A 111 8.71 -16.21 2.85
C LEU A 111 7.60 -15.48 2.08
N PHE A 112 7.90 -14.91 0.92
CA PHE A 112 6.90 -14.27 0.08
C PHE A 112 5.85 -15.28 -0.39
N GLY A 113 6.27 -16.46 -0.83
CA GLY A 113 5.37 -17.56 -1.20
C GLY A 113 4.49 -18.01 -0.03
N LEU A 114 5.06 -18.15 1.16
CA LEU A 114 4.33 -18.48 2.39
C LEU A 114 3.29 -17.40 2.71
N SER A 115 3.69 -16.13 2.70
CA SER A 115 2.79 -15.01 2.95
C SER A 115 1.64 -14.94 1.94
N LEU A 116 1.89 -15.29 0.68
CA LEU A 116 0.84 -15.35 -0.36
C LEU A 116 -0.15 -16.49 -0.07
N ILE A 117 0.32 -17.65 0.32
CA ILE A 117 -0.54 -18.77 0.73
C ILE A 117 -1.38 -18.38 1.95
N LEU A 118 -0.76 -17.76 2.95
CA LEU A 118 -1.45 -17.28 4.13
C LEU A 118 -2.50 -16.23 3.78
N LEU A 119 -2.19 -15.28 2.88
CA LEU A 119 -3.14 -14.29 2.40
C LEU A 119 -4.35 -14.95 1.70
N CYS A 120 -4.14 -15.99 0.91
CA CYS A 120 -5.23 -16.75 0.30
C CYS A 120 -6.08 -17.48 1.35
N ILE A 121 -5.43 -18.10 2.35
CA ILE A 121 -6.14 -18.81 3.44
C ILE A 121 -6.94 -17.81 4.28
N THR A 122 -6.34 -16.71 4.71
CA THR A 122 -7.01 -15.69 5.53
C THR A 122 -8.14 -15.00 4.76
N THR A 123 -7.96 -14.74 3.47
CA THR A 123 -9.03 -14.20 2.61
C THR A 123 -10.17 -15.21 2.46
N SER A 124 -9.88 -16.49 2.29
CA SER A 124 -10.91 -17.54 2.23
C SER A 124 -11.64 -17.69 3.58
N ALA A 125 -10.90 -17.66 4.68
CA ALA A 125 -11.51 -17.68 6.01
C ALA A 125 -12.38 -16.44 6.23
N PHE A 126 -11.93 -15.26 5.83
CA PHE A 126 -12.71 -14.03 5.90
C PHE A 126 -13.98 -14.11 5.03
N ALA A 127 -13.87 -14.70 3.83
CA ALA A 127 -15.02 -14.94 2.96
C ALA A 127 -16.05 -15.88 3.62
N LEU A 128 -15.59 -16.96 4.28
CA LEU A 128 -16.47 -17.87 5.03
C LEU A 128 -17.15 -17.17 6.21
N ILE A 129 -16.40 -16.33 6.94
CA ILE A 129 -16.96 -15.52 8.04
C ILE A 129 -18.03 -14.56 7.50
N LEU A 130 -17.78 -13.89 6.37
CA LEU A 130 -18.76 -13.00 5.75
C LEU A 130 -19.97 -13.75 5.21
N PHE A 131 -19.82 -14.99 4.74
CA PHE A 131 -20.88 -15.79 4.16
C PHE A 131 -21.79 -16.40 5.26
N PHE A 132 -21.19 -17.05 6.27
CA PHE A 132 -21.94 -17.74 7.31
C PHE A 132 -22.25 -16.88 8.54
N GLY A 133 -21.39 -15.89 8.82
CA GLY A 133 -21.50 -15.00 9.97
C GLY A 133 -22.09 -13.63 9.64
N ARG A 134 -22.66 -13.43 8.45
CA ARG A 134 -23.19 -12.14 8.00
C ARG A 134 -24.14 -11.52 9.03
N ASP A 135 -25.16 -12.27 9.43
CA ASP A 135 -26.18 -11.78 10.36
C ASP A 135 -25.59 -11.45 11.73
N LEU A 136 -24.65 -12.28 12.20
CA LEU A 136 -23.93 -12.03 13.47
C LEU A 136 -23.09 -10.73 13.35
N LEU A 137 -22.33 -10.59 12.28
CA LEU A 137 -21.48 -9.42 12.06
C LEU A 137 -22.31 -8.14 11.91
N VAL A 138 -23.40 -8.20 11.16
CA VAL A 138 -24.31 -7.05 10.99
C VAL A 138 -24.93 -6.63 12.32
N ASN A 139 -25.38 -7.59 13.15
CA ASN A 139 -26.02 -7.29 14.41
C ASN A 139 -25.03 -6.90 15.52
N VAL A 140 -23.86 -7.56 15.61
CA VAL A 140 -22.87 -7.30 16.69
C VAL A 140 -22.04 -6.05 16.41
N LEU A 141 -21.68 -5.80 15.15
CA LEU A 141 -20.86 -4.66 14.76
C LEU A 141 -21.67 -3.49 14.17
N ASP A 142 -23.01 -3.60 14.21
CA ASP A 142 -23.92 -2.59 13.62
C ASP A 142 -23.57 -2.23 12.17
N LEU A 143 -23.28 -3.25 11.36
CA LEU A 143 -22.84 -3.10 9.98
C LEU A 143 -24.00 -2.97 8.97
N GLY A 144 -25.23 -2.70 9.42
CA GLY A 144 -26.40 -2.56 8.56
C GLY A 144 -26.19 -1.58 7.39
N ALA A 145 -25.45 -0.49 7.65
CA ALA A 145 -25.13 0.50 6.63
C ALA A 145 -24.25 -0.02 5.48
N ILE A 146 -23.42 -1.05 5.70
CA ILE A 146 -22.52 -1.62 4.68
C ILE A 146 -22.93 -3.00 4.20
N GLU A 147 -24.04 -3.54 4.66
CA GLU A 147 -24.48 -4.89 4.37
C GLU A 147 -24.51 -5.23 2.88
N GLN A 148 -25.04 -4.33 2.07
CA GLN A 148 -25.10 -4.49 0.60
C GLN A 148 -23.71 -4.38 -0.07
N TYR A 149 -22.69 -3.85 0.63
CA TYR A 149 -21.34 -3.63 0.12
C TYR A 149 -20.32 -4.61 0.71
N ILE A 150 -20.78 -5.58 1.51
CA ILE A 150 -19.92 -6.47 2.30
C ILE A 150 -18.91 -7.25 1.45
N TRP A 151 -19.29 -7.58 0.21
CA TRP A 151 -18.41 -8.29 -0.72
C TRP A 151 -17.23 -7.47 -1.22
N PHE A 152 -17.32 -6.14 -1.22
CA PHE A 152 -16.19 -5.29 -1.53
C PHE A 152 -15.09 -5.36 -0.48
N LEU A 153 -15.41 -5.80 0.77
CA LEU A 153 -14.42 -6.03 1.82
C LEU A 153 -13.41 -7.11 1.41
N LEU A 154 -13.84 -8.16 0.70
CA LEU A 154 -12.92 -9.22 0.25
C LEU A 154 -11.90 -8.69 -0.75
N ILE A 155 -12.36 -7.88 -1.70
CA ILE A 155 -11.48 -7.27 -2.72
C ILE A 155 -10.50 -6.32 -2.04
N GLY A 156 -10.98 -5.48 -1.12
CA GLY A 156 -10.15 -4.56 -0.34
C GLY A 156 -9.14 -5.30 0.53
N PHE A 157 -9.56 -6.34 1.26
CA PHE A 157 -8.73 -7.15 2.14
C PHE A 157 -7.59 -7.84 1.38
N PHE A 158 -7.92 -8.56 0.31
CA PHE A 158 -6.92 -9.23 -0.53
C PHE A 158 -5.96 -8.22 -1.18
N GLY A 159 -6.50 -7.14 -1.74
CA GLY A 159 -5.71 -6.10 -2.39
C GLY A 159 -4.77 -5.40 -1.43
N MET A 160 -5.23 -5.05 -0.23
CA MET A 160 -4.40 -4.43 0.81
C MET A 160 -3.28 -5.37 1.27
N GLY A 161 -3.60 -6.66 1.54
CA GLY A 161 -2.61 -7.66 1.92
C GLY A 161 -1.54 -7.85 0.85
N LEU A 162 -1.96 -8.01 -0.41
CA LEU A 162 -1.04 -8.17 -1.53
C LEU A 162 -0.14 -6.93 -1.74
N TYR A 163 -0.70 -5.72 -1.64
CA TYR A 163 0.10 -4.50 -1.70
C TYR A 163 1.11 -4.44 -0.55
N THR A 164 0.70 -4.77 0.66
CA THR A 164 1.57 -4.78 1.84
C THR A 164 2.76 -5.69 1.65
N MET A 165 2.55 -6.94 1.20
CA MET A 165 3.62 -7.88 0.89
C MET A 165 4.62 -7.33 -0.13
N LEU A 166 4.11 -6.81 -1.25
CA LEU A 166 4.95 -6.23 -2.31
C LEU A 166 5.71 -5.00 -1.84
N ASN A 167 5.09 -4.18 -0.98
CA ASN A 167 5.72 -3.00 -0.40
C ASN A 167 6.89 -3.39 0.51
N TYR A 168 6.73 -4.38 1.41
CA TYR A 168 7.82 -4.87 2.26
C TYR A 168 8.95 -5.53 1.46
N TRP A 169 8.61 -6.24 0.37
CA TRP A 169 9.63 -6.71 -0.58
C TRP A 169 10.42 -5.54 -1.18
N ALA A 170 9.75 -4.47 -1.61
CA ALA A 170 10.40 -3.29 -2.17
C ALA A 170 11.24 -2.54 -1.12
N VAL A 171 10.80 -2.48 0.15
CA VAL A 171 11.58 -1.93 1.28
C VAL A 171 12.88 -2.71 1.46
N ARG A 172 12.83 -4.06 1.45
CA ARG A 172 14.03 -4.91 1.50
C ARG A 172 14.99 -4.58 0.35
N GLN A 173 14.46 -4.36 -0.85
CA GLN A 173 15.27 -3.99 -2.03
C GLN A 173 15.77 -2.54 -2.00
N ARG A 174 15.44 -1.78 -0.95
CA ARG A 174 15.73 -0.34 -0.80
C ARG A 174 15.24 0.51 -1.99
N ASP A 175 14.19 0.05 -2.67
CA ASP A 175 13.61 0.74 -3.83
C ASP A 175 12.59 1.81 -3.39
N TYR A 176 13.05 2.73 -2.56
CA TYR A 176 12.23 3.77 -1.94
C TYR A 176 11.54 4.67 -2.98
N GLY A 177 12.19 4.90 -4.12
CA GLY A 177 11.62 5.71 -5.20
C GLY A 177 10.36 5.10 -5.80
N ARG A 178 10.31 3.78 -5.93
CA ARG A 178 9.11 3.08 -6.42
C ARG A 178 8.00 3.05 -5.41
N ILE A 179 8.33 2.84 -4.13
CA ILE A 179 7.35 2.92 -3.04
C ILE A 179 6.70 4.30 -3.03
N THR A 180 7.51 5.37 -3.14
CA THR A 180 7.02 6.75 -3.28
C THR A 180 6.08 6.92 -4.47
N TYR A 181 6.48 6.42 -5.64
CA TYR A 181 5.66 6.47 -6.85
C TYR A 181 4.33 5.74 -6.67
N THR A 182 4.33 4.55 -6.07
CA THR A 182 3.07 3.82 -5.81
C THR A 182 2.17 4.55 -4.83
N LYS A 183 2.69 5.18 -3.79
CA LYS A 183 1.91 6.00 -2.85
C LYS A 183 1.24 7.19 -3.52
N ILE A 184 1.96 7.88 -4.40
CA ILE A 184 1.39 9.00 -5.18
C ILE A 184 0.29 8.49 -6.12
N ASN A 185 0.54 7.38 -6.84
CA ASN A 185 -0.46 6.78 -7.73
C ASN A 185 -1.70 6.29 -6.97
N GLN A 186 -1.54 5.74 -5.77
CA GLN A 186 -2.63 5.34 -4.90
C GLN A 186 -3.50 6.53 -4.50
N SER A 187 -2.86 7.61 -4.04
CA SER A 187 -3.59 8.81 -3.64
C SER A 187 -4.28 9.48 -4.83
N ALA A 188 -3.56 9.68 -5.94
CA ALA A 188 -4.11 10.29 -7.15
C ALA A 188 -5.19 9.40 -7.78
N GLY A 189 -4.92 8.11 -8.00
CA GLY A 189 -5.86 7.16 -8.60
C GLY A 189 -7.14 7.00 -7.77
N GLY A 190 -6.99 6.87 -6.44
CA GLY A 190 -8.13 6.79 -5.54
C GLY A 190 -8.98 8.08 -5.54
N SER A 191 -8.33 9.25 -5.51
CA SER A 191 -9.03 10.55 -5.55
C SER A 191 -9.76 10.76 -6.88
N VAL A 192 -9.08 10.51 -8.00
CA VAL A 192 -9.67 10.62 -9.34
C VAL A 192 -10.86 9.67 -9.48
N CYS A 193 -10.72 8.42 -9.04
CA CYS A 193 -11.79 7.45 -9.08
C CYS A 193 -13.01 7.90 -8.25
N LYS A 194 -12.80 8.38 -7.01
CA LYS A 194 -13.87 8.92 -6.17
C LYS A 194 -14.56 10.11 -6.83
N ILE A 195 -13.80 11.04 -7.42
CA ILE A 195 -14.38 12.22 -8.08
C ILE A 195 -15.20 11.80 -9.30
N LEU A 196 -14.64 10.95 -10.18
CA LEU A 196 -15.35 10.49 -11.39
C LEU A 196 -16.63 9.76 -11.04
N LEU A 197 -16.59 8.82 -10.08
CA LEU A 197 -17.79 8.08 -9.67
C LEU A 197 -18.76 8.95 -8.88
N GLY A 198 -18.29 9.97 -8.18
CA GLY A 198 -19.15 10.96 -7.53
C GLY A 198 -19.90 11.84 -8.52
N VAL A 199 -19.25 12.30 -9.58
CA VAL A 199 -19.91 13.05 -10.68
C VAL A 199 -20.94 12.19 -11.40
N LEU A 200 -20.69 10.89 -11.50
CA LEU A 200 -21.63 9.93 -12.09
C LEU A 200 -22.73 9.47 -11.10
N ALA A 201 -22.80 10.06 -9.92
CA ALA A 201 -23.81 9.81 -8.88
C ALA A 201 -23.90 8.33 -8.43
N PHE A 202 -22.76 7.61 -8.37
CA PHE A 202 -22.70 6.22 -7.88
C PHE A 202 -22.91 6.08 -6.37
N GLY A 203 -23.06 7.18 -5.64
CA GLY A 203 -23.24 7.18 -4.20
C GLY A 203 -22.11 6.46 -3.44
N PRO A 204 -22.39 5.74 -2.34
CA PRO A 204 -21.36 5.13 -1.51
C PRO A 204 -20.49 4.11 -2.24
N VAL A 205 -21.01 3.46 -3.30
CA VAL A 205 -20.21 2.53 -4.15
C VAL A 205 -19.01 3.23 -4.75
N GLY A 206 -19.18 4.47 -5.23
CA GLY A 206 -18.09 5.27 -5.79
C GLY A 206 -16.96 5.54 -4.79
N LEU A 207 -17.31 5.79 -3.53
CA LEU A 207 -16.34 5.97 -2.45
C LEU A 207 -15.58 4.68 -2.14
N ILE A 208 -16.30 3.55 -2.05
CA ILE A 208 -15.74 2.24 -1.75
C ILE A 208 -14.79 1.80 -2.87
N ILE A 209 -15.22 1.88 -4.14
CA ILE A 209 -14.38 1.55 -5.29
C ILE A 209 -13.14 2.45 -5.33
N GLY A 210 -13.29 3.76 -5.14
CA GLY A 210 -12.17 4.67 -5.08
C GLY A 210 -11.22 4.38 -3.91
N HIS A 211 -11.74 3.90 -2.77
CA HIS A 211 -10.93 3.45 -1.66
C HIS A 211 -10.14 2.17 -2.01
N ILE A 212 -10.78 1.18 -2.65
CA ILE A 212 -10.12 -0.03 -3.15
C ILE A 212 -9.01 0.35 -4.14
N VAL A 213 -9.29 1.22 -5.11
CA VAL A 213 -8.29 1.71 -6.06
C VAL A 213 -7.11 2.37 -5.33
N SER A 214 -7.37 3.16 -4.29
CA SER A 214 -6.29 3.76 -3.48
C SER A 214 -5.42 2.73 -2.77
N GLN A 215 -5.91 1.52 -2.53
CA GLN A 215 -5.15 0.44 -1.92
C GLN A 215 -4.34 -0.37 -2.94
N ILE A 216 -4.92 -0.64 -4.13
CA ILE A 216 -4.36 -1.59 -5.10
C ILE A 216 -3.55 -0.94 -6.23
N ALA A 217 -3.67 0.39 -6.46
CA ALA A 217 -3.08 1.07 -7.62
C ALA A 217 -1.55 0.93 -7.76
N GLY A 218 -0.84 0.52 -6.69
CA GLY A 218 0.60 0.25 -6.71
C GLY A 218 0.99 -1.21 -7.02
N ILE A 219 0.06 -2.17 -6.91
CA ILE A 219 0.33 -3.61 -7.03
C ILE A 219 1.00 -3.94 -8.36
N GLY A 220 0.41 -3.50 -9.46
CA GLY A 220 0.93 -3.80 -10.80
C GLY A 220 2.36 -3.30 -11.02
N THR A 221 2.71 -2.16 -10.45
CA THR A 221 4.06 -1.58 -10.55
C THR A 221 5.06 -2.41 -9.77
N LEU A 222 4.77 -2.74 -8.51
CA LEU A 222 5.66 -3.50 -7.64
C LEU A 222 5.78 -4.96 -8.09
N ALA A 223 4.66 -5.61 -8.43
CA ALA A 223 4.64 -6.98 -8.92
C ALA A 223 5.45 -7.15 -10.21
N ARG A 224 5.33 -6.21 -11.16
CA ARG A 224 6.10 -6.25 -12.40
C ARG A 224 7.61 -6.14 -12.15
N VAL A 225 8.00 -5.36 -11.17
CA VAL A 225 9.41 -5.21 -10.80
C VAL A 225 9.95 -6.43 -10.10
N MET A 226 9.20 -6.95 -9.13
CA MET A 226 9.52 -8.19 -8.43
C MET A 226 9.69 -9.33 -9.44
N TRP A 227 8.73 -9.48 -10.35
CA TRP A 227 8.80 -10.48 -11.40
C TRP A 227 10.06 -10.36 -12.27
N LYS A 228 10.43 -9.13 -12.67
CA LYS A 228 11.64 -8.91 -13.49
C LYS A 228 12.94 -9.21 -12.75
N LYS A 229 13.00 -8.93 -11.45
CA LYS A 229 14.20 -9.16 -10.64
C LYS A 229 14.37 -10.62 -10.22
N ASP A 230 13.28 -11.23 -9.78
CA ASP A 230 13.33 -12.50 -9.04
C ASP A 230 12.68 -13.69 -9.77
N ARG A 231 12.22 -13.50 -11.03
CA ARG A 231 11.55 -14.59 -11.78
C ARG A 231 12.37 -15.90 -11.86
N GLY A 232 13.70 -15.81 -11.87
CA GLY A 232 14.59 -16.98 -11.85
C GLY A 232 14.54 -17.76 -10.54
N ASN A 233 14.32 -17.05 -9.45
CA ASN A 233 14.36 -17.58 -8.10
C ASN A 233 13.01 -18.15 -7.64
N PHE A 234 11.91 -17.85 -8.35
CA PHE A 234 10.62 -18.49 -8.06
C PHE A 234 10.65 -20.02 -8.22
N LYS A 235 11.61 -20.56 -8.97
CA LYS A 235 11.83 -22.01 -9.11
C LYS A 235 12.34 -22.68 -7.81
N VAL A 236 12.86 -21.89 -6.88
CA VAL A 236 13.40 -22.37 -5.59
C VAL A 236 12.30 -22.48 -4.53
N ILE A 237 11.09 -22.04 -4.83
CA ILE A 237 9.94 -22.15 -3.92
C ILE A 237 9.65 -23.64 -3.67
N SER A 238 9.79 -24.07 -2.40
CA SER A 238 9.48 -25.43 -1.98
C SER A 238 8.79 -25.42 -0.61
N LEU A 239 7.81 -26.31 -0.45
CA LEU A 239 7.07 -26.47 0.82
C LEU A 239 8.01 -26.81 2.00
N GLY A 240 9.08 -27.56 1.75
CA GLY A 240 10.08 -27.89 2.75
C GLY A 240 10.83 -26.65 3.25
N ARG A 241 11.30 -25.79 2.33
CA ARG A 241 11.95 -24.53 2.68
C ARG A 241 10.98 -23.55 3.33
N MET A 242 9.72 -23.43 2.86
CA MET A 242 8.71 -22.61 3.51
C MET A 242 8.49 -22.99 4.98
N LYS A 243 8.42 -24.30 5.29
CA LYS A 243 8.30 -24.77 6.68
C LYS A 243 9.53 -24.43 7.52
N SER A 244 10.74 -24.60 6.95
CA SER A 244 11.99 -24.24 7.63
C SER A 244 12.04 -22.76 7.94
N VAL A 245 11.72 -21.93 6.96
CA VAL A 245 11.72 -20.45 7.07
C VAL A 245 10.63 -19.98 8.04
N ALA A 246 9.44 -20.59 8.01
CA ALA A 246 8.38 -20.31 8.98
C ALA A 246 8.82 -20.61 10.43
N LYS A 247 9.58 -21.70 10.65
CA LYS A 247 10.09 -22.06 11.99
C LYS A 247 11.23 -21.15 12.47
N THR A 248 12.00 -20.61 11.52
CA THR A 248 13.19 -19.79 11.85
C THR A 248 12.85 -18.32 12.07
N TYR A 249 11.86 -17.81 11.34
CA TYR A 249 11.56 -16.37 11.28
C TYR A 249 10.10 -16.03 11.68
N GLY A 250 9.26 -17.03 12.04
CA GLY A 250 7.86 -16.89 12.44
C GLY A 250 7.59 -16.82 13.93
#